data_db1807afad7fb3800e811292c1edddbf
#
_entry.id   db1807afad7fb3800e811292c1edddbf
#
_cell.length_a   1.000
_cell.length_b   1.000
_cell.length_c   1.000
_cell.angle_alpha   90.00
_cell.angle_beta   90.00
_cell.angle_gamma   90.00
#
_symmetry.space_group_name_H-M   'P 1'
#
loop_
_entity.id
_entity.type
_entity.pdbx_description
1 polymer ?
#
loop_
_entity_poly.entity_id
_entity_poly.type
_entity_poly.pdbx_seq_one_letter_code
_entity_poly.pdbx_strand_id
1 'polypeptide(L)'
;MFDFLQKGTEINTTQIVDEIEAAVYVHVRPYGFKKYGRTLHRFVSEDISQVIHFQSGMPAHGMGGLLCVNVGIRIPECSDRVFQPKAEKKKYYHDYDCTIRSRLGTVSGKQETWYDLRGKTDRITKNIMDEIDQHVLPAFEV
;
A
#
# COMPACT_ATOMS: atom_id res chain seq x y z
N MET A 1 26.05 3.45 23.57
CA MET A 1 26.01 2.06 23.04
C MET A 1 24.86 1.83 22.10
N PHE A 2 23.71 2.31 22.43
CA PHE A 2 22.54 2.20 21.57
C PHE A 2 22.72 2.91 20.23
N ASP A 3 23.25 4.13 20.26
CA ASP A 3 23.51 4.92 19.05
C ASP A 3 24.50 4.25 18.11
N PHE A 4 25.48 3.56 18.68
CA PHE A 4 26.46 2.82 17.92
C PHE A 4 25.82 1.67 17.15
N LEU A 5 24.93 0.93 17.80
CA LEU A 5 24.18 -0.15 17.13
C LEU A 5 23.23 0.38 16.06
N GLN A 6 22.62 1.52 16.32
CA GLN A 6 21.72 2.15 15.37
C GLN A 6 22.44 2.63 14.12
N LYS A 7 23.65 3.15 14.26
CA LYS A 7 24.45 3.56 13.09
C LYS A 7 24.74 2.39 12.17
N GLY A 8 25.00 1.20 12.74
CA GLY A 8 25.23 0.00 11.96
C GLY A 8 23.97 -0.55 11.30
N THR A 9 22.79 -0.06 11.71
CA THR A 9 21.50 -0.52 11.17
C THR A 9 20.75 0.58 10.44
N GLU A 10 21.34 1.77 10.27
CA GLU A 10 20.74 2.83 9.48
C GLU A 10 20.58 2.39 8.04
N ILE A 11 19.39 2.60 7.52
CA ILE A 11 19.02 2.24 6.17
C ILE A 11 18.45 3.45 5.46
N ASN A 12 18.57 3.47 4.15
CA ASN A 12 17.88 4.46 3.32
C ASN A 12 16.45 3.98 3.07
N THR A 13 15.55 4.32 3.98
CA THR A 13 14.15 3.90 3.92
C THR A 13 13.50 4.26 2.59
N THR A 14 13.70 5.49 2.11
CA THR A 14 13.12 5.95 0.86
C THR A 14 13.54 5.07 -0.31
N GLN A 15 14.84 4.79 -0.41
CA GLN A 15 15.36 3.96 -1.49
C GLN A 15 14.80 2.54 -1.43
N ILE A 16 14.76 1.95 -0.24
CA ILE A 16 14.26 0.58 -0.07
C ILE A 16 12.77 0.51 -0.45
N VAL A 17 11.98 1.48 0.01
CA VAL A 17 10.55 1.53 -0.36
C VAL A 17 10.38 1.73 -1.85
N ASP A 18 11.21 2.57 -2.48
CA ASP A 18 11.18 2.74 -3.95
C ASP A 18 11.43 1.43 -4.66
N GLU A 19 12.39 0.64 -4.21
CA GLU A 19 12.71 -0.66 -4.81
C GLU A 19 11.57 -1.67 -4.64
N ILE A 20 11.01 -1.75 -3.44
CA ILE A 20 9.88 -2.64 -3.17
C ILE A 20 8.68 -2.25 -4.01
N GLU A 21 8.35 -0.98 -4.03
CA GLU A 21 7.21 -0.47 -4.78
C GLU A 21 7.36 -0.71 -6.28
N ALA A 22 8.57 -0.48 -6.82
CA ALA A 22 8.83 -0.73 -8.23
C ALA A 22 8.61 -2.19 -8.61
N ALA A 23 9.09 -3.11 -7.77
CA ALA A 23 8.92 -4.55 -8.01
C ALA A 23 7.46 -4.96 -7.91
N VAL A 24 6.74 -4.48 -6.91
CA VAL A 24 5.31 -4.76 -6.76
C VAL A 24 4.51 -4.18 -7.93
N TYR A 25 4.86 -2.98 -8.36
CA TYR A 25 4.20 -2.36 -9.52
C TYR A 25 4.37 -3.21 -10.78
N VAL A 26 5.58 -3.67 -11.07
CA VAL A 26 5.81 -4.56 -12.23
C VAL A 26 4.94 -5.81 -12.12
N HIS A 27 4.78 -6.34 -10.92
CA HIS A 27 4.00 -7.54 -10.66
C HIS A 27 2.49 -7.33 -10.91
N VAL A 28 1.95 -6.19 -10.48
CA VAL A 28 0.50 -5.92 -10.59
C VAL A 28 0.11 -5.14 -11.84
N ARG A 29 1.07 -4.56 -12.56
CA ARG A 29 0.82 -3.79 -13.77
C ARG A 29 -0.01 -4.56 -14.81
N PRO A 30 0.21 -5.86 -15.05
CA PRO A 30 -0.61 -6.62 -15.99
C PRO A 30 -2.10 -6.66 -15.65
N TYR A 31 -2.44 -6.41 -14.38
CA TYR A 31 -3.84 -6.36 -13.93
C TYR A 31 -4.47 -4.97 -14.08
N GLY A 32 -3.75 -4.03 -14.68
CA GLY A 32 -4.28 -2.70 -14.97
C GLY A 32 -3.92 -1.62 -13.98
N PHE A 33 -3.10 -1.92 -12.97
CA PHE A 33 -2.67 -0.90 -12.01
C PHE A 33 -1.70 0.09 -12.65
N LYS A 34 -1.88 1.37 -12.30
CA LYS A 34 -0.97 2.45 -12.66
C LYS A 34 -0.35 3.04 -11.40
N LYS A 35 0.87 3.57 -11.54
CA LYS A 35 1.64 4.08 -10.42
C LYS A 35 1.51 5.60 -10.33
N TYR A 36 1.13 6.07 -9.16
CA TYR A 36 1.06 7.50 -8.83
C TYR A 36 1.75 7.70 -7.48
N GLY A 37 3.04 8.05 -7.52
CA GLY A 37 3.82 8.15 -6.29
C GLY A 37 3.82 6.84 -5.50
N ARG A 38 3.39 6.88 -4.27
CA ARG A 38 3.29 5.69 -3.38
C ARG A 38 2.00 4.91 -3.56
N THR A 39 1.18 5.27 -4.52
CA THR A 39 -0.13 4.68 -4.75
C THR A 39 -0.15 3.92 -6.07
N LEU A 40 -0.59 2.67 -6.03
CA LEU A 40 -0.93 1.89 -7.21
C LEU A 40 -2.45 1.86 -7.30
N HIS A 41 -2.99 2.22 -8.45
CA HIS A 41 -4.41 2.44 -8.62
C HIS A 41 -4.91 1.86 -9.92
N ARG A 42 -6.12 1.27 -9.89
CA ARG A 42 -6.85 0.93 -11.10
C ARG A 42 -8.34 1.20 -10.94
N PHE A 43 -9.01 1.53 -12.03
CA PHE A 43 -10.46 1.50 -12.10
C PHE A 43 -10.91 0.12 -12.59
N VAL A 44 -11.89 -0.48 -11.91
CA VAL A 44 -12.46 -1.78 -12.32
C VAL A 44 -13.81 -1.61 -13.01
N SER A 45 -14.37 -0.41 -12.91
CA SER A 45 -15.53 0.06 -13.66
C SER A 45 -15.35 1.57 -13.82
N GLU A 46 -16.34 2.27 -14.35
CA GLU A 46 -16.23 3.71 -14.54
C GLU A 46 -15.85 4.46 -13.26
N ASP A 47 -16.33 3.97 -12.11
CA ASP A 47 -16.26 4.71 -10.86
C ASP A 47 -15.55 3.99 -9.73
N ILE A 48 -15.45 2.66 -9.78
CA ILE A 48 -14.90 1.89 -8.67
C ILE A 48 -13.39 1.83 -8.79
N SER A 49 -12.71 2.27 -7.75
CA SER A 49 -11.25 2.26 -7.66
C SER A 49 -10.76 1.16 -6.73
N GLN A 50 -9.63 0.57 -7.11
CA GLN A 50 -8.89 -0.34 -6.23
C GLN A 50 -7.49 0.22 -6.05
N VAL A 51 -7.02 0.26 -4.80
CA VAL A 51 -5.84 1.01 -4.41
C VAL A 51 -4.92 0.14 -3.57
N ILE A 52 -3.63 0.22 -3.87
CA ILE A 52 -2.55 -0.34 -3.04
C ILE A 52 -1.61 0.83 -2.74
N HIS A 53 -1.37 1.11 -1.46
CA HIS A 53 -0.57 2.25 -1.04
C HIS A 53 0.55 1.82 -0.10
N PHE A 54 1.75 2.36 -0.32
CA PHE A 54 2.94 2.09 0.49
C PHE A 54 3.15 3.24 1.46
N GLN A 55 3.08 2.92 2.74
CA GLN A 55 3.18 3.91 3.82
C GLN A 55 4.43 3.63 4.67
N SER A 56 5.35 4.59 4.67
CA SER A 56 6.50 4.54 5.57
C SER A 56 6.11 4.92 6.99
N GLY A 57 6.68 4.25 7.97
CA GLY A 57 6.51 4.64 9.36
C GLY A 57 7.21 5.96 9.64
N MET A 58 6.61 6.77 10.52
CA MET A 58 7.18 8.06 10.88
C MET A 58 8.26 7.91 11.95
N PRO A 59 9.50 8.36 11.65
CA PRO A 59 10.58 8.30 12.66
C PRO A 59 10.22 9.03 13.95
N ALA A 60 9.50 10.16 13.86
CA ALA A 60 9.07 10.92 15.02
C ALA A 60 8.17 10.12 15.99
N HIS A 61 7.51 9.07 15.48
CA HIS A 61 6.65 8.20 16.28
C HIS A 61 7.32 6.87 16.62
N GLY A 62 8.64 6.78 16.47
CA GLY A 62 9.37 5.54 16.72
C GLY A 62 9.16 4.46 15.67
N MET A 63 8.63 4.82 14.50
CA MET A 63 8.28 3.88 13.44
C MET A 63 9.23 3.94 12.24
N GLY A 64 10.38 4.59 12.40
CA GLY A 64 11.38 4.65 11.32
C GLY A 64 11.86 3.25 10.91
N GLY A 65 12.07 3.07 9.60
CA GLY A 65 12.50 1.78 9.06
C GLY A 65 11.40 0.74 8.94
N LEU A 66 10.14 1.15 9.08
CA LEU A 66 8.98 0.27 8.94
C LEU A 66 8.15 0.67 7.72
N LEU A 67 7.56 -0.30 7.07
CA LEU A 67 6.67 -0.12 5.93
C LEU A 67 5.34 -0.81 6.21
N CYS A 68 4.25 -0.12 5.90
CA CYS A 68 2.91 -0.70 5.88
C CYS A 68 2.35 -0.60 4.48
N VAL A 69 1.63 -1.62 4.04
CA VAL A 69 0.92 -1.60 2.77
C VAL A 69 -0.57 -1.51 3.07
N ASN A 70 -1.21 -0.47 2.56
CA ASN A 70 -2.65 -0.25 2.70
C ASN A 70 -3.34 -0.65 1.41
N VAL A 71 -4.51 -1.27 1.52
CA VAL A 71 -5.33 -1.64 0.37
C VAL A 71 -6.73 -1.09 0.56
N GLY A 72 -7.39 -0.75 -0.54
CA GLY A 72 -8.71 -0.17 -0.43
C GLY A 72 -9.52 -0.25 -1.70
N ILE A 73 -10.82 -0.07 -1.53
CA ILE A 73 -11.80 0.01 -2.62
C ILE A 73 -12.62 1.28 -2.40
N ARG A 74 -12.67 2.13 -3.42
CA ARG A 74 -13.52 3.31 -3.40
C ARG A 74 -14.77 3.03 -4.22
N ILE A 75 -15.90 3.19 -3.54
CA ILE A 75 -17.22 3.07 -4.15
C ILE A 75 -17.90 4.43 -4.04
N PRO A 76 -17.97 5.22 -5.14
CA PRO A 76 -18.43 6.61 -5.09
C PRO A 76 -19.84 6.74 -4.50
N GLU A 77 -20.72 5.81 -4.82
CA GLU A 77 -22.09 5.83 -4.33
C GLU A 77 -22.18 5.86 -2.81
N CYS A 78 -21.20 5.28 -2.13
CA CYS A 78 -21.15 5.29 -0.68
C CYS A 78 -20.49 6.55 -0.11
N SER A 79 -19.57 7.16 -0.87
CA SER A 79 -18.75 8.28 -0.40
C SER A 79 -19.33 9.64 -0.75
N ASP A 80 -19.95 9.76 -1.92
CA ASP A 80 -20.33 11.06 -2.48
C ASP A 80 -21.74 11.50 -2.08
N ARG A 81 -22.53 10.60 -1.50
CA ARG A 81 -23.94 10.88 -1.17
C ARG A 81 -24.17 11.86 -0.04
N VAL A 82 -23.21 12.01 0.85
CA VAL A 82 -23.48 12.68 2.12
C VAL A 82 -23.00 14.13 2.13
N PHE A 83 -21.97 14.46 1.36
CA PHE A 83 -21.31 15.76 1.52
C PHE A 83 -21.09 16.57 0.25
N GLN A 84 -21.18 15.96 -0.93
CA GLN A 84 -20.97 16.71 -2.18
C GLN A 84 -21.81 16.14 -3.30
N PRO A 85 -22.64 16.99 -3.92
CA PRO A 85 -23.55 16.52 -4.96
C PRO A 85 -22.88 16.00 -6.23
N LYS A 86 -21.64 16.40 -6.53
CA LYS A 86 -20.87 15.87 -7.67
C LYS A 86 -19.42 16.29 -7.55
N ALA A 87 -18.60 15.46 -6.93
CA ALA A 87 -17.17 15.63 -7.03
C ALA A 87 -16.73 15.22 -8.44
N GLU A 88 -15.87 16.02 -9.08
CA GLU A 88 -15.29 15.63 -10.36
C GLU A 88 -14.47 14.36 -10.19
N LYS A 89 -14.60 13.45 -11.17
CA LYS A 89 -13.81 12.23 -11.19
C LYS A 89 -12.34 12.56 -11.28
N LYS A 90 -11.55 12.09 -10.32
CA LYS A 90 -10.11 12.26 -10.32
C LYS A 90 -9.44 11.20 -11.19
N LYS A 91 -8.20 11.46 -11.56
CA LYS A 91 -7.37 10.53 -12.32
C LYS A 91 -7.03 9.29 -11.51
N TYR A 92 -6.88 9.45 -10.20
CA TYR A 92 -6.67 8.37 -9.24
C TYR A 92 -7.13 8.80 -7.85
N TYR A 93 -7.25 7.84 -6.94
CA TYR A 93 -7.65 8.10 -5.57
C TYR A 93 -6.63 7.48 -4.61
N HIS A 94 -6.50 8.06 -3.44
CA HIS A 94 -5.65 7.56 -2.36
C HIS A 94 -6.39 6.50 -1.54
N ASP A 95 -5.64 5.76 -0.72
CA ASP A 95 -6.23 4.79 0.21
C ASP A 95 -7.20 5.46 1.19
N TYR A 96 -6.90 6.68 1.64
CA TYR A 96 -7.79 7.41 2.56
C TYR A 96 -9.08 7.91 1.90
N ASP A 97 -9.16 7.90 0.57
CA ASP A 97 -10.39 8.19 -0.17
C ASP A 97 -11.28 6.97 -0.30
N CYS A 98 -10.81 5.80 0.09
CA CYS A 98 -11.52 4.55 -0.11
C CYS A 98 -12.66 4.36 0.89
N THR A 99 -13.73 3.77 0.42
CA THR A 99 -14.90 3.42 1.24
C THR A 99 -14.56 2.30 2.21
N ILE A 100 -13.83 1.31 1.72
CA ILE A 100 -13.33 0.18 2.50
C ILE A 100 -11.83 0.20 2.35
N ARG A 101 -11.13 0.17 3.48
CA ARG A 101 -9.67 0.09 3.45
C ARG A 101 -9.17 -0.76 4.61
N SER A 102 -8.04 -1.39 4.40
CA SER A 102 -7.39 -2.23 5.39
C SER A 102 -5.89 -2.26 5.14
N ARG A 103 -5.15 -2.75 6.09
CA ARG A 103 -3.73 -3.06 5.88
C ARG A 103 -3.60 -4.45 5.27
N LEU A 104 -2.59 -4.62 4.43
CA LEU A 104 -2.33 -5.91 3.78
C LEU A 104 -2.18 -7.04 4.80
N GLY A 105 -1.43 -6.79 5.88
CA GLY A 105 -1.28 -7.79 6.94
C GLY A 105 -2.60 -8.20 7.57
N THR A 106 -3.52 -7.26 7.76
CA THR A 106 -4.86 -7.56 8.29
C THR A 106 -5.66 -8.42 7.32
N VAL A 107 -5.63 -8.09 6.03
CA VAL A 107 -6.34 -8.87 5.00
C VAL A 107 -5.80 -10.30 4.93
N SER A 108 -4.50 -10.47 5.10
CA SER A 108 -3.87 -11.79 5.09
C SER A 108 -3.95 -12.54 6.42
N GLY A 109 -4.60 -11.96 7.43
CA GLY A 109 -4.81 -12.60 8.71
C GLY A 109 -3.64 -12.53 9.68
N LYS A 110 -2.68 -11.66 9.44
CA LYS A 110 -1.51 -11.49 10.31
C LYS A 110 -1.80 -10.48 11.40
N GLN A 111 -1.22 -10.68 12.58
CA GLN A 111 -1.27 -9.70 13.65
C GLN A 111 -0.36 -8.52 13.37
N GLU A 112 0.83 -8.79 12.84
CA GLU A 112 1.78 -7.74 12.49
C GLU A 112 1.50 -7.22 11.09
N THR A 113 1.28 -5.91 10.97
CA THR A 113 0.96 -5.26 9.71
C THR A 113 2.09 -4.39 9.17
N TRP A 114 3.19 -4.27 9.92
CA TRP A 114 4.36 -3.50 9.52
C TRP A 114 5.50 -4.43 9.12
N TYR A 115 6.17 -4.10 8.02
CA TYR A 115 7.36 -4.81 7.56
C TYR A 115 8.59 -4.07 8.04
N ASP A 116 9.55 -4.78 8.62
CA ASP A 116 10.83 -4.21 9.05
C ASP A 116 11.78 -4.16 7.86
N LEU A 117 12.10 -2.96 7.40
CA LEU A 117 12.94 -2.75 6.21
C LEU A 117 14.41 -3.07 6.44
N ARG A 118 14.80 -3.38 7.67
CA ARG A 118 16.16 -3.87 7.98
C ARG A 118 16.31 -5.33 7.58
N GLY A 119 15.23 -6.04 7.33
CA GLY A 119 15.28 -7.40 6.79
C GLY A 119 15.70 -7.41 5.32
N LYS A 120 15.73 -8.60 4.73
CA LYS A 120 16.10 -8.75 3.32
C LYS A 120 14.99 -8.19 2.43
N THR A 121 15.34 -7.21 1.60
CA THR A 121 14.41 -6.53 0.70
C THR A 121 13.70 -7.51 -0.23
N ASP A 122 14.43 -8.48 -0.80
CA ASP A 122 13.84 -9.46 -1.71
C ASP A 122 12.78 -10.32 -1.02
N ARG A 123 13.02 -10.68 0.23
CA ARG A 123 12.06 -11.46 1.02
C ARG A 123 10.81 -10.65 1.34
N ILE A 124 11.00 -9.39 1.75
CA ILE A 124 9.88 -8.50 2.04
C ILE A 124 9.03 -8.32 0.78
N THR A 125 9.66 -8.03 -0.35
CA THR A 125 8.99 -7.85 -1.63
C THR A 125 8.20 -9.10 -2.03
N LYS A 126 8.82 -10.27 -1.91
CA LYS A 126 8.15 -11.53 -2.22
C LYS A 126 6.94 -11.77 -1.32
N ASN A 127 7.08 -11.50 -0.02
CA ASN A 127 5.97 -11.67 0.92
C ASN A 127 4.81 -10.74 0.57
N ILE A 128 5.10 -9.50 0.22
CA ILE A 128 4.06 -8.55 -0.19
C ILE A 128 3.36 -9.03 -1.46
N MET A 129 4.12 -9.46 -2.47
CA MET A 129 3.54 -9.98 -3.71
C MET A 129 2.69 -11.22 -3.48
N ASP A 130 3.17 -12.16 -2.67
CA ASP A 130 2.42 -13.37 -2.35
C ASP A 130 1.11 -13.03 -1.62
N GLU A 131 1.15 -12.10 -0.67
CA GLU A 131 -0.05 -11.68 0.06
C GLU A 131 -1.05 -10.98 -0.86
N ILE A 132 -0.56 -10.16 -1.79
CA ILE A 132 -1.42 -9.52 -2.79
C ILE A 132 -2.09 -10.57 -3.66
N ASP A 133 -1.34 -11.54 -4.14
CA ASP A 133 -1.86 -12.60 -5.01
C ASP A 133 -2.88 -13.49 -4.29
N GLN A 134 -2.63 -13.81 -3.04
CA GLN A 134 -3.46 -14.77 -2.30
C GLN A 134 -4.69 -14.13 -1.66
N HIS A 135 -4.61 -12.86 -1.28
CA HIS A 135 -5.64 -12.23 -0.44
C HIS A 135 -6.25 -10.96 -1.02
N VAL A 136 -5.48 -10.18 -1.76
CA VAL A 136 -5.96 -8.87 -2.26
C VAL A 136 -6.61 -8.99 -3.62
N LEU A 137 -5.92 -9.54 -4.59
CA LEU A 137 -6.48 -9.66 -5.94
C LEU A 137 -7.76 -10.49 -5.97
N PRO A 138 -7.84 -11.64 -5.26
CA PRO A 138 -9.11 -12.37 -5.18
C PRO A 138 -10.24 -11.57 -4.52
N ALA A 139 -9.93 -10.81 -3.45
CA ALA A 139 -10.93 -9.96 -2.79
C ALA A 139 -11.37 -8.81 -3.70
N PHE A 140 -10.47 -8.30 -4.54
CA PHE A 140 -10.75 -7.22 -5.47
C PHE A 140 -11.64 -7.65 -6.65
N GLU A 141 -11.73 -8.92 -6.91
CA GLU A 141 -12.53 -9.46 -8.02
C GLU A 141 -13.98 -9.79 -7.65
N VAL A 142 -14.32 -9.66 -6.40
CA VAL A 142 -15.69 -9.97 -5.93
C VAL A 142 -16.70 -8.86 -6.28
#